data_2291fbaf67e56e2c7d6e07cd29597acb
#
_entry.id   2291fbaf67e56e2c7d6e07cd29597acb
#
_cell.length_a   1.000
_cell.length_b   1.000
_cell.length_c   1.000
_cell.angle_alpha   90.00
_cell.angle_beta   90.00
_cell.angle_gamma   90.00
#
_symmetry.space_group_name_H-M   'P 1'
#
loop_
_entity.id
_entity.type
_entity.pdbx_description
1 polymer ?
#
loop_
_entity_poly.entity_id
_entity_poly.type
_entity_poly.pdbx_seq_one_letter_code
_entity_poly.pdbx_strand_id
1 'polypeptide(L)'
;MISTLEEKIKNRQFVITSEVGPGKGTNLKFLEEAEILREKVDAFNVTDLQSSVMRLGSLATCHLLIEKGLEPVFQITCRDRNRLALQSDLLSAYVLGIRNVLCLTGD
;
A
#
# COMPACT_ATOMS: atom_id res chain seq x y z
N MET A 1 9.86 11.18 10.38
CA MET A 1 9.07 11.90 9.36
C MET A 1 7.68 11.28 9.30
N ILE A 2 6.66 12.09 9.40
CA ILE A 2 5.28 11.60 9.32
C ILE A 2 4.79 11.65 7.87
N SER A 3 3.83 10.79 7.53
CA SER A 3 3.24 10.77 6.20
C SER A 3 2.22 11.90 6.04
N THR A 4 1.87 12.22 4.80
CA THR A 4 0.80 13.18 4.52
C THR A 4 -0.52 12.70 5.11
N LEU A 5 -0.78 11.39 5.04
CA LEU A 5 -2.00 10.80 5.62
C LEU A 5 -2.03 10.98 7.13
N GLU A 6 -0.93 10.70 7.81
CA GLU A 6 -0.84 10.87 9.26
C GLU A 6 -1.08 12.32 9.66
N GLU A 7 -0.48 13.24 8.92
CA GLU A 7 -0.62 14.67 9.18
C GLU A 7 -2.09 15.10 9.07
N LYS A 8 -2.79 14.67 8.03
CA LYS A 8 -4.21 14.99 7.85
C LYS A 8 -5.07 14.42 8.97
N ILE A 9 -4.80 13.20 9.39
CA ILE A 9 -5.53 12.57 10.48
C ILE A 9 -5.31 13.33 11.78
N LYS A 10 -4.08 13.70 12.07
CA LYS A 10 -3.75 14.48 13.28
C LYS A 10 -4.44 15.84 13.28
N ASN A 11 -4.60 16.45 12.13
CA ASN A 11 -5.24 17.75 11.99
C ASN A 11 -6.74 17.63 11.85
N ARG A 12 -7.33 16.44 12.04
CA ARG A 12 -8.75 16.15 11.98
C ARG A 12 -9.39 16.56 10.64
N GLN A 13 -8.62 16.49 9.57
CA GLN A 13 -9.12 16.73 8.23
C GLN A 13 -9.82 15.48 7.70
N PHE A 14 -10.85 15.69 6.87
CA PHE A 14 -11.54 14.57 6.23
C PHE A 14 -10.59 13.88 5.25
N VAL A 15 -10.50 12.56 5.35
CA VAL A 15 -9.58 11.75 4.54
C VAL A 15 -10.38 10.79 3.66
N ILE A 16 -10.03 10.75 2.38
CA ILE A 16 -10.60 9.80 1.43
C ILE A 16 -9.46 8.92 0.92
N THR A 17 -9.65 7.61 0.98
CA THR A 17 -8.69 6.65 0.42
C THR A 17 -9.37 5.79 -0.62
N SER A 18 -8.59 5.28 -1.56
CA SER A 18 -9.06 4.34 -2.57
C SER A 18 -8.23 3.08 -2.50
N GLU A 19 -8.75 1.99 -3.05
CA GLU A 19 -8.06 0.71 -3.07
C GLU A 19 -7.34 0.51 -4.39
N VAL A 20 -6.12 -0.05 -4.32
CA VAL A 20 -5.40 -0.55 -5.49
C VAL A 20 -5.16 -2.02 -5.28
N GLY A 21 -5.72 -2.86 -6.17
CA GLY A 21 -5.56 -4.30 -6.14
C GLY A 21 -4.55 -4.75 -7.18
N PRO A 22 -3.35 -5.20 -6.75
CA PRO A 22 -2.35 -5.70 -7.70
C PRO A 22 -2.87 -6.87 -8.52
N GLY A 23 -2.44 -6.96 -9.78
CA GLY A 23 -2.83 -8.02 -10.67
C GLY A 23 -2.06 -9.31 -10.44
N LYS A 24 -2.44 -10.35 -11.16
CA LYS A 24 -1.88 -11.71 -11.00
C LYS A 24 -0.56 -11.95 -11.74
N GLY A 25 -0.03 -10.94 -12.38
CA GLY A 25 1.21 -11.04 -13.15
C GLY A 25 2.01 -9.76 -13.04
N THR A 26 2.78 -9.48 -14.07
CA THR A 26 3.68 -8.32 -14.09
C THR A 26 3.15 -7.14 -14.90
N ASN A 27 1.90 -7.21 -15.35
CA ASN A 27 1.28 -6.12 -16.09
C ASN A 27 0.84 -5.03 -15.11
N LEU A 28 1.32 -3.82 -15.30
CA LEU A 28 1.11 -2.70 -14.38
C LEU A 28 -0.06 -1.79 -14.77
N LYS A 29 -0.91 -2.21 -15.70
CA LYS A 29 -2.05 -1.38 -16.12
C LYS A 29 -2.99 -1.00 -14.99
N PHE A 30 -3.09 -1.85 -13.95
CA PHE A 30 -3.94 -1.53 -12.80
C PHE A 30 -3.56 -0.22 -12.13
N LEU A 31 -2.33 0.27 -12.31
CA LEU A 31 -1.89 1.55 -11.74
C LEU A 31 -2.52 2.76 -12.45
N GLU A 32 -3.08 2.58 -13.64
CA GLU A 32 -3.75 3.67 -14.35
C GLU A 32 -4.94 4.22 -13.57
N GLU A 33 -5.66 3.36 -12.85
CA GLU A 33 -6.77 3.78 -12.01
C GLU A 33 -6.31 4.73 -10.89
N ALA A 34 -5.15 4.45 -10.31
CA ALA A 34 -4.58 5.33 -9.30
C ALA A 34 -4.26 6.71 -9.88
N GLU A 35 -3.73 6.75 -11.10
CA GLU A 35 -3.44 8.03 -11.77
C GLU A 35 -4.70 8.86 -11.98
N ILE A 36 -5.80 8.21 -12.37
CA ILE A 36 -7.08 8.90 -12.57
C ILE A 36 -7.57 9.56 -11.28
N LEU A 37 -7.32 8.93 -10.15
CA LEU A 37 -7.78 9.40 -8.85
C LEU A 37 -6.78 10.29 -8.11
N ARG A 38 -5.67 10.62 -8.73
CA ARG A 38 -4.54 11.36 -8.12
C ARG A 38 -4.98 12.57 -7.28
N GLU A 39 -5.89 13.38 -7.82
CA GLU A 39 -6.31 14.62 -7.16
C GLU A 39 -7.55 14.43 -6.29
N LYS A 40 -8.08 13.22 -6.20
CA LYS A 40 -9.37 12.97 -5.56
C LYS A 40 -9.28 12.19 -4.25
N VAL A 41 -8.15 11.57 -3.97
CA VAL A 41 -7.94 10.78 -2.75
C VAL A 41 -6.64 11.16 -2.09
N ASP A 42 -6.56 10.92 -0.79
CA ASP A 42 -5.39 11.27 0.03
C ASP A 42 -4.37 10.15 0.08
N ALA A 43 -4.81 8.92 -0.09
CA ALA A 43 -3.92 7.76 -0.06
C ALA A 43 -4.57 6.58 -0.77
N PHE A 44 -3.73 5.60 -1.12
CA PHE A 44 -4.18 4.38 -1.80
C PHE A 44 -3.87 3.17 -0.93
N ASN A 45 -4.91 2.42 -0.56
CA ASN A 45 -4.77 1.16 0.15
C ASN A 45 -4.37 0.08 -0.84
N VAL A 46 -3.18 -0.48 -0.66
CA VAL A 46 -2.67 -1.52 -1.56
C VAL A 46 -2.91 -2.87 -0.92
N THR A 47 -3.80 -3.67 -1.49
CA THR A 47 -4.18 -4.96 -0.94
C THR A 47 -3.05 -5.98 -1.06
N ASP A 48 -2.99 -6.90 -0.11
CA ASP A 48 -1.92 -7.88 -0.01
C ASP A 48 -2.46 -9.29 -0.24
N LEU A 49 -2.17 -9.85 -1.42
CA LEU A 49 -2.58 -11.20 -1.81
C LEU A 49 -4.06 -11.46 -1.51
N GLN A 50 -4.89 -10.53 -1.91
CA GLN A 50 -6.32 -10.54 -1.61
C GLN A 50 -6.96 -11.86 -2.01
N SER A 51 -7.81 -12.38 -1.13
CA SER A 51 -8.53 -13.65 -1.31
C SER A 51 -7.63 -14.87 -1.42
N SER A 52 -6.41 -14.81 -0.87
CA SER A 52 -5.43 -15.90 -0.94
C SER A 52 -5.06 -16.28 -2.38
N VAL A 53 -5.06 -15.31 -3.27
CA VAL A 53 -4.72 -15.53 -4.67
C VAL A 53 -3.34 -14.92 -4.94
N MET A 54 -2.50 -15.64 -5.67
CA MET A 54 -1.17 -15.15 -6.04
C MET A 54 -1.30 -13.90 -6.90
N ARG A 55 -0.64 -12.82 -6.46
CA ARG A 55 -0.68 -11.51 -7.13
C ARG A 55 0.69 -10.87 -7.02
N LEU A 56 0.90 -9.81 -7.78
CA LEU A 56 2.05 -8.94 -7.57
C LEU A 56 2.04 -8.45 -6.12
N GLY A 57 3.20 -8.41 -5.48
CA GLY A 57 3.29 -8.07 -4.07
C GLY A 57 2.90 -6.62 -3.77
N SER A 58 2.27 -6.43 -2.62
CA SER A 58 1.88 -5.08 -2.17
C SER A 58 3.09 -4.19 -1.93
N LEU A 59 4.22 -4.75 -1.50
CA LEU A 59 5.44 -3.97 -1.26
C LEU A 59 5.93 -3.31 -2.53
N ALA A 60 6.05 -4.08 -3.63
CA ALA A 60 6.49 -3.54 -4.91
C ALA A 60 5.50 -2.49 -5.44
N THR A 61 4.21 -2.77 -5.31
CA THR A 61 3.16 -1.86 -5.78
C THR A 61 3.21 -0.53 -5.02
N CYS A 62 3.38 -0.57 -3.71
CA CYS A 62 3.52 0.65 -2.90
C CYS A 62 4.72 1.48 -3.35
N HIS A 63 5.83 0.84 -3.65
CA HIS A 63 7.01 1.56 -4.14
C HIS A 63 6.73 2.24 -5.48
N LEU A 64 6.04 1.55 -6.38
CA LEU A 64 5.67 2.13 -7.68
C LEU A 64 4.76 3.35 -7.51
N LEU A 65 3.84 3.31 -6.55
CA LEU A 65 3.00 4.47 -6.26
C LEU A 65 3.82 5.65 -5.74
N ILE A 66 4.79 5.39 -4.87
CA ILE A 66 5.68 6.43 -4.36
C ILE A 66 6.47 7.09 -5.49
N GLU A 67 6.96 6.30 -6.44
CA GLU A 67 7.68 6.84 -7.58
C GLU A 67 6.80 7.76 -8.43
N LYS A 68 5.49 7.57 -8.40
CA LYS A 68 4.52 8.43 -9.09
C LYS A 68 4.08 9.63 -8.24
N GLY A 69 4.62 9.80 -7.05
CA GLY A 69 4.23 10.86 -6.13
C GLY A 69 2.90 10.65 -5.43
N LEU A 70 2.43 9.40 -5.39
CA LEU A 70 1.20 9.02 -4.71
C LEU A 70 1.51 8.42 -3.35
N GLU A 71 0.56 8.53 -2.42
CA GLU A 71 0.76 8.03 -1.06
C GLU A 71 0.12 6.65 -0.87
N PRO A 72 0.91 5.60 -0.64
CA PRO A 72 0.36 4.27 -0.41
C PRO A 72 0.13 4.00 1.07
N VAL A 73 -0.82 3.12 1.34
CA VAL A 73 -0.95 2.42 2.62
C VAL A 73 -0.61 0.97 2.33
N PHE A 74 0.50 0.52 2.86
CA PHE A 74 1.01 -0.83 2.64
C PHE A 74 0.23 -1.81 3.53
N GLN A 75 -0.63 -2.62 2.92
CA GLN A 75 -1.31 -3.67 3.64
C GLN A 75 -0.42 -4.90 3.70
N ILE A 76 -0.24 -5.44 4.89
CA ILE A 76 0.59 -6.61 5.12
C ILE A 76 -0.20 -7.63 5.96
N THR A 77 -0.37 -8.85 5.45
CA THR A 77 -1.11 -9.89 6.12
C THR A 77 -0.16 -10.86 6.81
N CYS A 78 -0.61 -11.42 7.93
CA CYS A 78 0.13 -12.47 8.64
C CYS A 78 -0.09 -13.85 8.04
N ARG A 79 -1.12 -14.01 7.21
CA ARG A 79 -1.56 -15.32 6.72
C ARG A 79 -0.46 -16.09 5.97
N ASP A 80 0.29 -15.38 5.13
CA ASP A 80 1.23 -16.01 4.21
C ASP A 80 2.69 -15.75 4.58
N ARG A 81 2.94 -15.23 5.78
CA ARG A 81 4.30 -14.86 6.20
C ARG A 81 4.57 -15.34 7.61
N ASN A 82 5.81 -15.75 7.85
CA ASN A 82 6.27 -16.00 9.21
C ASN A 82 6.76 -14.66 9.82
N ARG A 83 7.12 -14.71 11.10
CA ARG A 83 7.59 -13.53 11.82
C ARG A 83 8.79 -12.87 11.16
N LEU A 84 9.74 -13.67 10.70
CA LEU A 84 10.95 -13.16 10.07
C LEU A 84 10.63 -12.40 8.79
N ALA A 85 9.74 -12.96 7.96
CA ALA A 85 9.33 -12.30 6.72
C ALA A 85 8.59 -10.99 6.99
N LEU A 86 7.72 -10.95 8.02
CA LEU A 86 7.03 -9.71 8.41
C LEU A 86 8.02 -8.63 8.81
N GLN A 87 8.99 -8.97 9.65
CA GLN A 87 10.00 -8.02 10.10
C GLN A 87 10.81 -7.48 8.93
N SER A 88 11.24 -8.37 8.04
CA SER A 88 12.02 -7.98 6.87
C SER A 88 11.23 -7.07 5.94
N ASP A 89 9.98 -7.39 5.68
CA ASP A 89 9.13 -6.59 4.79
C ASP A 89 8.89 -5.19 5.36
N LEU A 90 8.73 -5.06 6.67
CA LEU A 90 8.54 -3.75 7.30
C LEU A 90 9.80 -2.89 7.20
N LEU A 91 10.98 -3.47 7.38
CA LEU A 91 12.23 -2.75 7.20
C LEU A 91 12.40 -2.32 5.75
N SER A 92 12.09 -3.22 4.81
CA SER A 92 12.17 -2.94 3.38
C SER A 92 11.21 -1.82 3.00
N ALA A 93 9.99 -1.86 3.54
CA ALA A 93 9.00 -0.82 3.28
C ALA A 93 9.51 0.56 3.70
N TYR A 94 10.10 0.65 4.88
CA TYR A 94 10.65 1.93 5.35
C TYR A 94 11.75 2.46 4.44
N VAL A 95 12.67 1.58 4.04
CA VAL A 95 13.77 1.96 3.14
C VAL A 95 13.24 2.44 1.79
N LEU A 96 12.16 1.85 1.31
CA LEU A 96 11.54 2.24 0.04
C LEU A 96 10.67 3.50 0.13
N GLY A 97 10.58 4.12 1.31
CA GLY A 97 9.83 5.35 1.48
C GLY A 97 8.39 5.18 1.93
N ILE A 98 7.97 3.97 2.22
CA ILE A 98 6.60 3.69 2.67
C ILE A 98 6.47 4.09 4.14
N ARG A 99 5.43 4.89 4.47
CA ARG A 99 5.26 5.43 5.83
C ARG A 99 3.91 5.06 6.45
N ASN A 100 3.05 4.38 5.72
CA ASN A 100 1.74 3.95 6.23
C ASN A 100 1.62 2.45 6.09
N VAL A 101 1.24 1.77 7.17
CA VAL A 101 1.10 0.31 7.17
C VAL A 101 -0.25 -0.05 7.80
N LEU A 102 -0.98 -0.94 7.14
CA LEU A 102 -2.20 -1.54 7.69
C LEU A 102 -1.92 -3.02 7.93
N CYS A 103 -1.94 -3.40 9.22
CA CYS A 103 -1.66 -4.77 9.61
C CYS A 103 -2.94 -5.58 9.62
N LEU A 104 -2.92 -6.72 8.96
CA LEU A 104 -4.09 -7.60 8.81
C LEU A 104 -3.73 -9.02 9.23
N THR A 105 -4.71 -9.72 9.80
CA THR A 105 -4.52 -11.14 10.13
C THR A 105 -4.71 -12.03 8.90
N GLY A 106 -5.45 -11.54 7.92
CA GLY A 106 -5.76 -12.28 6.70
C GLY A 106 -7.16 -12.88 6.74
N ASP A 107 -7.59 -13.38 5.62
CA ASP A 107 -8.93 -14.00 5.47
C ASP A 107 -8.98 -15.41 6.05
#